data_647ee7923286394c4df4e90d8144555a
#
_entry.id   647ee7923286394c4df4e90d8144555a
#
_cell.length_a   1.000
_cell.length_b   1.000
_cell.length_c   1.000
_cell.angle_alpha   90.00
_cell.angle_beta   90.00
_cell.angle_gamma   90.00
#
_symmetry.space_group_name_H-M   'P 1'
#
loop_
_entity.id
_entity.type
_entity.pdbx_description
1 polymer ?
#
loop_
_entity_poly.entity_id
_entity_poly.type
_entity_poly.pdbx_seq_one_letter_code
_entity_poly.pdbx_strand_id
1 'polypeptide(L)'
;MEDAEEMTDREIILDSLMEILEKGQYSHLVLRSVLQKYDYLPKQQRSFIKRTCEGTIENKIYIDYVIDSFAKTKTPKMKPLIRTLLRMGTYQILFLDKIPAVSYTHLRAHETRG
;
A
#
# COMPACT_ATOMS: atom_id res chain seq x y z
N MET A 1 1.47 -25.85 5.40
CA MET A 1 1.05 -25.26 5.89
C MET A 1 0.04 -24.53 5.34
N GLU A 2 -0.91 -24.61 5.81
CA GLU A 2 -2.00 -23.96 5.34
C GLU A 2 -1.82 -22.53 5.36
N ASP A 3 -0.94 -22.06 6.12
CA ASP A 3 -0.69 -20.66 6.11
C ASP A 3 -0.20 -20.20 4.79
N ALA A 4 0.48 -21.07 4.10
CA ALA A 4 1.01 -20.70 2.80
C ALA A 4 -0.10 -20.43 1.83
N GLU A 5 -1.28 -20.92 2.12
CA GLU A 5 -2.36 -20.76 1.20
C GLU A 5 -3.22 -19.57 1.52
N GLU A 6 -2.99 -18.96 2.66
CA GLU A 6 -3.76 -17.80 3.04
C GLU A 6 -2.94 -16.57 2.86
N MET A 7 -3.26 -15.79 1.89
CA MET A 7 -2.53 -14.56 1.65
C MET A 7 -3.00 -13.49 2.61
N THR A 8 -2.06 -12.75 3.15
CA THR A 8 -2.40 -11.63 3.99
C THR A 8 -2.90 -10.49 3.13
N ASP A 9 -3.52 -9.51 3.76
CA ASP A 9 -3.95 -8.32 3.05
C ASP A 9 -2.79 -7.67 2.32
N ARG A 10 -1.63 -7.61 2.98
CA ARG A 10 -0.47 -6.96 2.39
C ARG A 10 0.01 -7.70 1.15
N GLU A 11 -0.04 -9.01 1.17
CA GLU A 11 0.36 -9.79 0.00
C GLU A 11 -0.60 -9.59 -1.16
N ILE A 12 -1.89 -9.53 -0.86
CA ILE A 12 -2.89 -9.31 -1.90
C ILE A 12 -2.69 -7.93 -2.51
N ILE A 13 -2.46 -6.92 -1.66
CA ILE A 13 -2.22 -5.57 -2.14
C ILE A 13 -0.95 -5.52 -2.98
N LEU A 14 0.11 -6.15 -2.50
CA LEU A 14 1.38 -6.15 -3.22
C LEU A 14 1.22 -6.78 -4.60
N ASP A 15 0.58 -7.94 -4.67
CA ASP A 15 0.37 -8.61 -5.95
C ASP A 15 -0.45 -7.74 -6.90
N SER A 16 -1.49 -7.10 -6.37
CA SER A 16 -2.33 -6.24 -7.19
C SER A 16 -1.55 -5.05 -7.72
N LEU A 17 -0.75 -4.42 -6.86
CA LEU A 17 0.04 -3.27 -7.29
C LEU A 17 1.12 -3.66 -8.29
N MET A 18 1.69 -4.86 -8.15
CA MET A 18 2.65 -5.34 -9.12
C MET A 18 2.00 -5.48 -10.50
N GLU A 19 0.77 -6.02 -10.54
CA GLU A 19 0.08 -6.17 -11.81
C GLU A 19 -0.23 -4.82 -12.42
N ILE A 20 -0.64 -3.87 -11.62
CA ILE A 20 -1.07 -2.58 -12.13
C ILE A 20 0.10 -1.67 -12.44
N LEU A 21 1.00 -1.48 -11.49
CA LEU A 21 2.05 -0.48 -11.64
C LEU A 21 3.28 -0.99 -12.35
N GLU A 22 3.58 -2.28 -12.24
CA GLU A 22 4.79 -2.79 -12.89
C GLU A 22 4.48 -3.47 -14.21
N LYS A 23 3.33 -4.13 -14.31
CA LYS A 23 2.97 -4.82 -15.54
C LYS A 23 1.99 -4.05 -16.42
N GLY A 24 1.49 -2.94 -15.93
CA GLY A 24 0.66 -2.08 -16.75
C GLY A 24 -0.77 -2.52 -16.93
N GLN A 25 -1.27 -3.38 -16.06
CA GLN A 25 -2.66 -3.80 -16.16
C GLN A 25 -3.59 -2.70 -15.69
N TYR A 26 -4.82 -2.70 -16.19
CA TYR A 26 -5.79 -1.69 -15.80
C TYR A 26 -6.23 -1.90 -14.36
N SER A 27 -6.15 -0.84 -13.58
CA SER A 27 -6.40 -0.95 -12.15
C SER A 27 -7.81 -1.45 -11.83
N HIS A 28 -8.82 -0.92 -12.52
CA HIS A 28 -10.20 -1.33 -12.19
C HIS A 28 -10.45 -2.79 -12.53
N LEU A 29 -9.79 -3.32 -13.54
CA LEU A 29 -9.96 -4.73 -13.90
C LEU A 29 -9.25 -5.64 -12.90
N VAL A 30 -8.04 -5.25 -12.52
CA VAL A 30 -7.29 -6.04 -11.54
C VAL A 30 -8.04 -6.06 -10.22
N LEU A 31 -8.49 -4.89 -9.76
CA LEU A 31 -9.16 -4.81 -8.47
C LEU A 31 -10.48 -5.54 -8.45
N ARG A 32 -11.23 -5.46 -9.55
CA ARG A 32 -12.49 -6.21 -9.62
C ARG A 32 -12.20 -7.71 -9.50
N SER A 33 -11.22 -8.18 -10.24
CA SER A 33 -10.86 -9.59 -10.21
C SER A 33 -10.41 -10.04 -8.84
N VAL A 34 -9.57 -9.22 -8.21
CA VAL A 34 -9.05 -9.55 -6.90
C VAL A 34 -10.16 -9.58 -5.86
N LEU A 35 -11.04 -8.60 -5.87
CA LEU A 35 -12.10 -8.54 -4.88
C LEU A 35 -13.12 -9.65 -5.07
N GLN A 36 -13.31 -10.12 -6.30
CA GLN A 36 -14.15 -11.27 -6.53
C GLN A 36 -13.49 -12.54 -6.05
N LYS A 37 -12.20 -12.67 -6.29
CA LYS A 37 -11.46 -13.86 -5.86
C LYS A 37 -11.47 -13.98 -4.35
N TYR A 38 -11.41 -12.88 -3.66
CA TYR A 38 -11.36 -12.88 -2.20
C TYR A 38 -12.65 -12.40 -1.57
N ASP A 39 -13.78 -12.69 -2.22
CA ASP A 39 -15.05 -12.20 -1.72
C ASP A 39 -15.46 -12.85 -0.41
N TYR A 40 -14.78 -13.93 -0.01
CA TYR A 40 -15.06 -14.58 1.27
C TYR A 40 -14.42 -13.82 2.44
N LEU A 41 -13.57 -12.84 2.15
CA LEU A 41 -12.97 -12.06 3.21
C LEU A 41 -13.98 -11.07 3.79
N PRO A 42 -13.83 -10.70 5.05
CA PRO A 42 -14.70 -9.70 5.65
C PRO A 42 -14.70 -8.40 4.84
N LYS A 43 -15.84 -7.73 4.87
CA LYS A 43 -15.97 -6.50 4.11
C LYS A 43 -14.91 -5.48 4.46
N GLN A 44 -14.53 -5.40 5.74
CA GLN A 44 -13.52 -4.45 6.15
C GLN A 44 -12.17 -4.73 5.50
N GLN A 45 -11.82 -5.99 5.39
CA GLN A 45 -10.57 -6.35 4.74
C GLN A 45 -10.60 -6.03 3.26
N ARG A 46 -11.72 -6.34 2.61
CA ARG A 46 -11.84 -6.05 1.18
C ARG A 46 -11.79 -4.55 0.92
N SER A 47 -12.42 -3.77 1.79
CA SER A 47 -12.38 -2.32 1.66
C SER A 47 -10.97 -1.79 1.88
N PHE A 48 -10.26 -2.36 2.82
CA PHE A 48 -8.88 -1.95 3.09
C PHE A 48 -7.99 -2.23 1.89
N ILE A 49 -8.15 -3.42 1.30
CA ILE A 49 -7.37 -3.79 0.12
C ILE A 49 -7.64 -2.81 -1.02
N LYS A 50 -8.92 -2.54 -1.27
CA LYS A 50 -9.29 -1.64 -2.35
C LYS A 50 -8.76 -0.24 -2.11
N ARG A 51 -8.96 0.28 -0.91
CA ARG A 51 -8.55 1.64 -0.59
C ARG A 51 -7.04 1.80 -0.68
N THR A 52 -6.30 0.82 -0.18
CA THR A 52 -4.85 0.91 -0.20
C THR A 52 -4.30 0.84 -1.61
N CYS A 53 -4.86 -0.04 -2.43
CA CYS A 53 -4.42 -0.13 -3.82
C CYS A 53 -4.75 1.16 -4.57
N GLU A 54 -5.98 1.61 -4.47
CA GLU A 54 -6.39 2.81 -5.19
C GLU A 54 -5.62 4.04 -4.72
N GLY A 55 -5.42 4.16 -3.42
CA GLY A 55 -4.70 5.30 -2.88
C GLY A 55 -3.25 5.32 -3.31
N THR A 56 -2.61 4.15 -3.32
CA THR A 56 -1.22 4.06 -3.75
C THR A 56 -1.10 4.47 -5.21
N ILE A 57 -2.03 4.01 -6.03
CA ILE A 57 -2.00 4.33 -7.45
C ILE A 57 -2.24 5.82 -7.67
N GLU A 58 -3.22 6.37 -6.99
CA GLU A 58 -3.57 7.78 -7.16
C GLU A 58 -2.47 8.71 -6.70
N ASN A 59 -1.71 8.29 -5.71
CA ASN A 59 -0.68 9.14 -5.13
C ASN A 59 0.72 8.70 -5.53
N LYS A 60 0.84 7.90 -6.58
CA LYS A 60 2.12 7.33 -6.96
C LYS A 60 3.21 8.37 -7.16
N ILE A 61 2.90 9.44 -7.84
CA ILE A 61 3.89 10.47 -8.14
C ILE A 61 4.41 11.10 -6.85
N TYR A 62 3.50 11.43 -5.95
CA TYR A 62 3.89 12.01 -4.68
C TYR A 62 4.67 11.02 -3.84
N ILE A 63 4.20 9.78 -3.82
CA ILE A 63 4.86 8.72 -3.06
C ILE A 63 6.28 8.52 -3.57
N ASP A 64 6.45 8.45 -4.88
CA ASP A 64 7.78 8.29 -5.46
C ASP A 64 8.67 9.47 -5.11
N TYR A 65 8.11 10.66 -5.09
CA TYR A 65 8.85 11.85 -4.71
C TYR A 65 9.36 11.72 -3.28
N VAL A 66 8.49 11.26 -2.38
CA VAL A 66 8.88 11.10 -0.98
C VAL A 66 9.98 10.03 -0.85
N ILE A 67 9.79 8.89 -1.51
CA ILE A 67 10.78 7.83 -1.46
C ILE A 67 12.13 8.34 -1.97
N ASP A 68 12.10 9.04 -3.10
CA ASP A 68 13.34 9.51 -3.72
C ASP A 68 14.04 10.56 -2.88
N SER A 69 13.32 11.19 -1.97
CA SER A 69 13.93 12.21 -1.15
C SER A 69 14.85 11.62 -0.07
N PHE A 70 14.69 10.33 0.25
CA PHE A 70 15.55 9.74 1.27
C PHE A 70 16.26 8.46 0.81
N ALA A 71 15.83 7.86 -0.27
CA ALA A 71 16.43 6.60 -0.70
C ALA A 71 17.68 6.85 -1.52
N LYS A 72 18.70 6.03 -1.31
CA LYS A 72 19.90 6.15 -2.11
C LYS A 72 19.64 5.76 -3.54
N THR A 73 18.95 4.66 -3.74
CA THR A 73 18.57 4.25 -5.08
C THR A 73 17.22 4.85 -5.39
N LYS A 74 17.14 5.56 -6.48
CA LYS A 74 15.88 6.22 -6.83
C LYS A 74 14.89 5.23 -7.42
N THR A 75 13.61 5.58 -7.32
CA THR A 75 12.55 4.65 -7.71
C THR A 75 12.71 4.07 -9.12
N PRO A 76 13.10 4.83 -10.14
CA PRO A 76 13.21 4.23 -11.49
C PRO A 76 14.25 3.13 -11.58
N LYS A 77 15.22 3.13 -10.68
CA LYS A 77 16.29 2.13 -10.71
C LYS A 77 16.10 1.01 -9.73
N MET A 78 15.01 1.04 -8.99
CA MET A 78 14.75 -0.02 -8.03
C MET A 78 14.18 -1.24 -8.72
N LYS A 79 14.41 -2.41 -8.12
CA LYS A 79 13.75 -3.62 -8.60
C LYS A 79 12.26 -3.49 -8.36
N PRO A 80 11.45 -4.03 -9.27
CA PRO A 80 10.00 -3.84 -9.17
C PRO A 80 9.40 -4.24 -7.83
N LEU A 81 9.83 -5.35 -7.26
CA LEU A 81 9.27 -5.78 -5.99
C LEU A 81 9.61 -4.80 -4.88
N ILE A 82 10.85 -4.36 -4.84
CA ILE A 82 11.28 -3.42 -3.81
C ILE A 82 10.54 -2.11 -3.97
N ARG A 83 10.45 -1.63 -5.19
CA ARG A 83 9.76 -0.37 -5.46
C ARG A 83 8.30 -0.45 -5.02
N THR A 84 7.64 -1.55 -5.35
CA THR A 84 6.24 -1.70 -4.99
C THR A 84 6.05 -1.81 -3.48
N LEU A 85 6.94 -2.53 -2.81
CA LEU A 85 6.87 -2.61 -1.35
C LEU A 85 7.04 -1.24 -0.71
N LEU A 86 7.99 -0.46 -1.21
CA LEU A 86 8.20 0.87 -0.67
C LEU A 86 7.03 1.79 -0.94
N ARG A 87 6.44 1.69 -2.11
CA ARG A 87 5.27 2.51 -2.43
C ARG A 87 4.10 2.17 -1.49
N MET A 88 3.86 0.89 -1.31
CA MET A 88 2.77 0.44 -0.45
C MET A 88 2.99 0.91 0.99
N GLY A 89 4.19 0.70 1.50
CA GLY A 89 4.50 1.09 2.86
C GLY A 89 4.44 2.60 3.05
N THR A 90 4.96 3.35 2.09
CA THR A 90 4.93 4.80 2.17
C THR A 90 3.50 5.31 2.17
N TYR A 91 2.66 4.72 1.32
CA TYR A 91 1.26 5.13 1.32
C TYR A 91 0.62 4.90 2.68
N GLN A 92 0.88 3.75 3.27
CA GLN A 92 0.30 3.45 4.57
C GLN A 92 0.75 4.44 5.63
N ILE A 93 2.02 4.76 5.63
CA ILE A 93 2.55 5.70 6.61
C ILE A 93 1.96 7.09 6.40
N LEU A 94 1.92 7.55 5.18
CA LEU A 94 1.50 8.92 4.90
C LEU A 94 -0.01 9.12 4.98
N PHE A 95 -0.77 8.12 4.62
CA PHE A 95 -2.20 8.30 4.47
C PHE A 95 -3.08 7.45 5.38
N LEU A 96 -2.59 6.32 5.83
CA LEU A 96 -3.42 5.44 6.63
C LEU A 96 -3.06 5.39 8.10
N ASP A 97 -1.82 5.70 8.44
CA ASP A 97 -1.39 5.60 9.81
C ASP A 97 -1.81 6.80 10.63
N LYS A 98 -3.05 7.13 10.53
CA LYS A 98 -3.53 8.22 11.35
C LYS A 98 -3.95 7.73 12.70
N ILE A 99 -4.34 6.49 12.76
CA ILE A 99 -4.74 5.93 14.01
C ILE A 99 -3.60 5.88 14.99
N PRO A 100 -2.46 5.39 14.58
CA PRO A 100 -1.31 5.52 15.46
C PRO A 100 -1.07 6.96 15.81
N ALA A 101 -1.33 7.83 14.89
CA ALA A 101 -1.18 9.23 15.16
C ALA A 101 -2.10 9.64 16.29
N VAL A 102 -3.27 9.06 16.32
CA VAL A 102 -4.17 9.36 17.39
C VAL A 102 -3.61 8.85 18.70
N SER A 103 -3.13 7.65 18.68
CA SER A 103 -2.61 7.13 19.91
C SER A 103 -1.39 7.86 20.33
N TYR A 104 -0.62 8.40 19.42
CA TYR A 104 0.52 9.08 19.89
C TYR A 104 0.39 10.55 19.72
N THR A 105 -0.76 10.99 19.37
CA THR A 105 -0.91 12.40 19.35
C THR A 105 -0.78 12.89 20.72
N HIS A 106 -1.03 12.07 21.66
CA HIS A 106 -0.75 12.58 22.92
C HIS A 106 0.69 12.49 23.10
N LEU A 107 1.31 12.01 22.22
CA LEU A 107 2.68 11.99 22.38
C LEU A 107 3.17 13.11 21.65
N ARG A 108 2.73 13.50 20.79
CA ARG A 108 3.21 14.44 20.05
C ARG A 108 2.87 15.55 20.31
N ALA A 109 2.33 15.45 20.78
CA ALA A 109 2.13 16.12 20.95
C ALA A 109 2.66 16.60 21.55
N HIS A 110 2.91 16.32 21.78
CA HIS A 110 3.47 16.40 21.94
C HIS A 110 3.99 16.66 21.54
N GLU A 111 3.99 16.53 20.94
CA GLU A 111 4.57 16.62 20.37
C GLU A 111 4.78 17.18 20.02
N THR A 112 4.56 17.55 19.91
CA THR A 112 4.93 17.87 19.43
C THR A 112 5.10 18.35 19.35
N ARG A 113 5.00 18.56 19.36
CA ARG A 113 5.35 18.77 19.22
C ARG A 113 5.65 19.10 19.21
N GLY A 114 5.18 19.00 19.16
CA GLY A 114 5.68 18.99 19.06
C GLY A 114 5.84 19.05 19.10
#